data_57f3a89a7b63cb2a6a1a66527364a396
#
_entry.id   57f3a89a7b63cb2a6a1a66527364a396
#
_cell.length_a   1.000
_cell.length_b   1.000
_cell.length_c   1.000
_cell.angle_alpha   90.00
_cell.angle_beta   90.00
_cell.angle_gamma   90.00
#
_symmetry.space_group_name_H-M   'P 1'
#
loop_
_entity.id
_entity.type
_entity.pdbx_description
1 polymer ?
#
loop_
_entity_poly.entity_id
_entity_poly.type
_entity_poly.pdbx_seq_one_letter_code
_entity_poly.pdbx_strand_id
1 'polypeptide(L)'
;MCKILSGYVNKFEGDVTLDGQKLPKKEFCPVQLIYQHPEKVMNPKWKMKEVLDESWMPDDNLLSEFGIQKSWLTRFPQELSGGELQRFSVLRALNPKTKFIIADEMTTMLDAITQVQILTSVIEIVKNRNMGMLLVSHDMPLVDRICDEVIYLNDINGV
;
A
#
# COMPACT_ATOMS: atom_id res chain seq x y z
N MET A 1 2.90 -12.37 -8.14
CA MET A 1 4.06 -12.12 -7.25
C MET A 1 3.65 -11.35 -6.01
N CYS A 2 3.15 -10.13 -6.08
CA CYS A 2 2.82 -9.27 -4.92
C CYS A 2 1.96 -9.93 -3.85
N LYS A 3 0.92 -10.69 -4.25
CA LYS A 3 0.05 -11.44 -3.31
C LYS A 3 0.76 -12.59 -2.59
N ILE A 4 1.78 -13.19 -3.18
CA ILE A 4 2.60 -14.23 -2.53
C ILE A 4 3.49 -13.56 -1.48
N LEU A 5 4.20 -12.50 -1.88
CA LEU A 5 5.12 -11.78 -1.00
C LEU A 5 4.44 -11.14 0.21
N SER A 6 3.14 -10.77 0.08
CA SER A 6 2.33 -10.21 1.16
C SER A 6 1.53 -11.24 1.97
N GLY A 7 1.71 -12.54 1.69
CA GLY A 7 1.06 -13.63 2.43
C GLY A 7 -0.42 -13.87 2.09
N TYR A 8 -0.97 -13.23 1.04
CA TYR A 8 -2.35 -13.48 0.59
C TYR A 8 -2.52 -14.81 -0.15
N VAL A 9 -1.45 -15.34 -0.74
CA VAL A 9 -1.43 -16.64 -1.42
C VAL A 9 -0.45 -17.54 -0.72
N ASN A 10 -0.95 -18.69 -0.23
CA ASN A 10 -0.18 -19.65 0.56
C ASN A 10 0.23 -20.92 -0.22
N LYS A 11 -0.23 -21.07 -1.46
CA LYS A 11 0.13 -22.21 -2.33
C LYS A 11 1.14 -21.76 -3.38
N PHE A 12 2.41 -21.91 -3.09
CA PHE A 12 3.53 -21.60 -3.98
C PHE A 12 4.74 -22.48 -3.61
N GLU A 13 5.71 -22.59 -4.49
CA GLU A 13 6.99 -23.25 -4.23
C GLU A 13 7.99 -22.24 -3.68
N GLY A 14 8.76 -22.65 -2.68
CA GLY A 14 9.73 -21.80 -1.99
C GLY A 14 9.23 -21.20 -0.68
N ASP A 15 9.98 -20.26 -0.13
CA ASP A 15 9.70 -19.60 1.14
C ASP A 15 9.74 -18.07 0.99
N VAL A 16 8.84 -17.38 1.70
CA VAL A 16 8.88 -15.91 1.87
C VAL A 16 9.24 -15.61 3.31
N THR A 17 10.29 -14.84 3.49
CA THR A 17 10.76 -14.39 4.81
C THR A 17 10.96 -12.89 4.84
N LEU A 18 10.75 -12.29 6.01
CA LEU A 18 11.12 -10.92 6.33
C LEU A 18 12.12 -10.97 7.49
N ASP A 19 13.30 -10.37 7.31
CA ASP A 19 14.40 -10.44 8.29
C ASP A 19 14.75 -11.88 8.72
N GLY A 20 14.70 -12.84 7.78
CA GLY A 20 14.96 -14.26 8.01
C GLY A 20 13.83 -15.01 8.72
N GLN A 21 12.72 -14.37 9.06
CA GLN A 21 11.56 -14.98 9.71
C GLN A 21 10.39 -15.17 8.73
N LYS A 22 9.69 -16.31 8.84
CA LYS A 22 8.47 -16.55 8.04
C LYS A 22 7.36 -15.57 8.43
N LEU A 23 6.57 -15.16 7.42
CA LEU A 23 5.43 -14.27 7.67
C LEU A 23 4.38 -14.92 8.60
N PRO A 24 3.79 -14.17 9.53
CA PRO A 24 2.76 -14.67 10.44
C PRO A 24 1.49 -15.03 9.68
N LYS A 25 0.83 -16.15 10.07
CA LYS A 25 -0.40 -16.64 9.41
C LYS A 25 -1.70 -16.18 10.08
N LYS A 26 -1.65 -15.80 11.36
CA LYS A 26 -2.86 -15.50 12.18
C LYS A 26 -2.80 -14.13 12.86
N GLU A 27 -1.68 -13.45 12.76
CA GLU A 27 -1.45 -12.14 13.36
C GLU A 27 -1.33 -11.07 12.27
N PHE A 28 -1.17 -9.82 12.67
CA PHE A 28 -0.90 -8.73 11.73
C PHE A 28 0.35 -9.06 10.88
N CYS A 29 0.18 -9.08 9.57
CA CYS A 29 1.30 -9.29 8.65
C CYS A 29 2.12 -7.99 8.53
N PRO A 30 3.43 -8.00 8.85
CA PRO A 30 4.26 -6.81 8.74
C PRO A 30 4.56 -6.40 7.29
N VAL A 31 4.21 -7.24 6.32
CA VAL A 31 4.26 -6.93 4.88
C VAL A 31 2.87 -6.56 4.42
N GLN A 32 2.67 -5.30 4.04
CA GLN A 32 1.38 -4.79 3.59
C GLN A 32 1.38 -4.55 2.08
N LEU A 33 0.29 -4.95 1.42
CA LEU A 33 0.10 -4.77 -0.02
C LEU A 33 -0.91 -3.64 -0.27
N ILE A 34 -0.48 -2.62 -0.99
CA ILE A 34 -1.36 -1.59 -1.54
C ILE A 34 -1.77 -2.04 -2.94
N TYR A 35 -3.06 -2.30 -3.11
CA TYR A 35 -3.62 -2.77 -4.37
C TYR A 35 -3.87 -1.63 -5.36
N GLN A 36 -3.76 -1.95 -6.65
CA GLN A 36 -4.18 -1.09 -7.74
C GLN A 36 -5.68 -0.75 -7.68
N HIS A 37 -6.51 -1.69 -7.22
CA HIS A 37 -7.97 -1.59 -7.15
C HIS A 37 -8.44 -1.61 -5.69
N PRO A 38 -8.49 -0.44 -5.00
CA PRO A 38 -8.82 -0.36 -3.58
C PRO A 38 -10.23 -0.85 -3.26
N GLU A 39 -11.19 -0.71 -4.19
CA GLU A 39 -12.57 -1.15 -4.03
C GLU A 39 -12.71 -2.67 -3.83
N LYS A 40 -11.72 -3.46 -4.28
CA LYS A 40 -11.72 -4.92 -4.15
C LYS A 40 -11.25 -5.43 -2.78
N VAL A 41 -10.67 -4.55 -1.96
CA VAL A 41 -10.06 -4.92 -0.68
C VAL A 41 -10.70 -4.23 0.52
N MET A 42 -11.70 -3.39 0.27
CA MET A 42 -12.47 -2.73 1.32
C MET A 42 -13.83 -3.39 1.47
N ASN A 43 -14.30 -3.54 2.72
CA ASN A 43 -15.64 -4.06 2.98
C ASN A 43 -16.68 -3.01 2.55
N PRO A 44 -17.54 -3.28 1.55
CA PRO A 44 -18.48 -2.30 1.03
C PRO A 44 -19.62 -1.93 2.01
N LYS A 45 -19.75 -2.69 3.11
CA LYS A 45 -20.77 -2.47 4.16
C LYS A 45 -20.24 -1.63 5.34
N TRP A 46 -18.95 -1.31 5.35
CA TRP A 46 -18.31 -0.53 6.40
C TRP A 46 -18.15 0.93 5.96
N LYS A 47 -18.28 1.85 6.91
CA LYS A 47 -17.88 3.23 6.70
C LYS A 47 -16.35 3.31 6.66
N MET A 48 -15.84 4.34 6.00
CA MET A 48 -14.39 4.49 5.84
C MET A 48 -13.63 4.60 7.17
N LYS A 49 -14.28 5.13 8.21
CA LYS A 49 -13.74 5.07 9.57
C LYS A 49 -13.50 3.63 10.03
N GLU A 50 -14.48 2.75 9.86
CA GLU A 50 -14.39 1.33 10.25
C GLU A 50 -13.33 0.59 9.42
N VAL A 51 -13.19 0.96 8.14
CA VAL A 51 -12.15 0.42 7.25
C VAL A 51 -10.74 0.77 7.76
N LEU A 52 -10.54 1.98 8.27
CA LEU A 52 -9.27 2.36 8.91
C LEU A 52 -9.10 1.68 10.26
N ASP A 53 -10.11 1.72 11.14
CA ASP A 53 -10.06 1.14 12.49
C ASP A 53 -9.71 -0.35 12.49
N GLU A 54 -10.08 -1.10 11.43
CA GLU A 54 -9.70 -2.51 11.27
C GLU A 54 -8.17 -2.72 11.29
N SER A 55 -7.42 -1.79 10.74
CA SER A 55 -5.96 -1.82 10.73
C SER A 55 -5.38 -0.93 11.83
N TRP A 56 -5.69 0.35 11.77
CA TRP A 56 -5.31 1.38 12.74
C TRP A 56 -6.01 2.69 12.39
N MET A 57 -6.16 3.59 13.37
CA MET A 57 -6.70 4.93 13.13
C MET A 57 -5.55 5.95 13.12
N PRO A 58 -5.24 6.57 11.95
CA PRO A 58 -4.31 7.68 11.84
C PRO A 58 -4.81 8.92 12.58
N ASP A 59 -3.88 9.78 12.99
CA ASP A 59 -4.22 11.10 13.53
C ASP A 59 -4.72 12.06 12.44
N ASP A 60 -5.27 13.19 12.88
CA ASP A 60 -5.84 14.20 11.98
C ASP A 60 -4.77 14.83 11.05
N ASN A 61 -3.53 14.93 11.47
CA ASN A 61 -2.44 15.49 10.67
C ASN A 61 -2.14 14.58 9.49
N LEU A 62 -2.03 13.28 9.76
CA LEU A 62 -1.74 12.29 8.73
C LEU A 62 -2.93 12.13 7.76
N LEU A 63 -4.18 12.18 8.25
CA LEU A 63 -5.36 12.23 7.38
C LEU A 63 -5.29 13.41 6.43
N SER A 64 -4.95 14.61 6.94
CA SER A 64 -4.83 15.84 6.15
C SER A 64 -3.68 15.78 5.15
N GLU A 65 -2.53 15.23 5.53
CA GLU A 65 -1.36 15.04 4.66
C GLU A 65 -1.70 14.17 3.44
N PHE A 66 -2.47 13.09 3.65
CA PHE A 66 -2.99 12.25 2.57
C PHE A 66 -4.23 12.83 1.88
N GLY A 67 -4.63 14.06 2.19
CA GLY A 67 -5.77 14.76 1.59
C GLY A 67 -7.11 14.09 1.88
N ILE A 68 -7.24 13.36 3.00
CA ILE A 68 -8.48 12.72 3.42
C ILE A 68 -9.31 13.72 4.22
N GLN A 69 -10.50 14.02 3.70
CA GLN A 69 -11.46 14.89 4.38
C GLN A 69 -12.17 14.13 5.50
N LYS A 70 -12.36 14.77 6.66
CA LYS A 70 -13.09 14.16 7.80
C LYS A 70 -14.50 13.71 7.45
N SER A 71 -15.16 14.41 6.52
CA SER A 71 -16.50 14.05 6.03
C SER A 71 -16.53 12.71 5.30
N TRP A 72 -15.39 12.24 4.75
CA TRP A 72 -15.31 10.96 4.07
C TRP A 72 -15.31 9.78 5.04
N LEU A 73 -14.91 9.98 6.28
CA LEU A 73 -14.88 8.93 7.31
C LEU A 73 -16.26 8.32 7.60
N THR A 74 -17.34 9.08 7.34
CA THR A 74 -18.71 8.65 7.54
C THR A 74 -19.37 8.05 6.31
N ARG A 75 -18.69 8.07 5.15
CA ARG A 75 -19.17 7.52 3.87
C ARG A 75 -18.83 6.05 3.74
N PHE A 76 -19.57 5.36 2.88
CA PHE A 76 -19.25 4.01 2.43
C PHE A 76 -18.28 4.03 1.24
N PRO A 77 -17.53 2.95 0.97
CA PRO A 77 -16.61 2.88 -0.17
C PRO A 77 -17.24 3.29 -1.51
N GLN A 78 -18.47 2.87 -1.78
CA GLN A 78 -19.18 3.17 -3.03
C GLN A 78 -19.58 4.66 -3.19
N GLU A 79 -19.45 5.47 -2.15
CA GLU A 79 -19.73 6.91 -2.17
C GLU A 79 -18.47 7.74 -2.44
N LEU A 80 -17.33 7.09 -2.66
CA LEU A 80 -16.03 7.69 -2.91
C LEU A 80 -15.52 7.38 -4.31
N SER A 81 -14.78 8.32 -4.89
CA SER A 81 -14.05 8.10 -6.15
C SER A 81 -12.90 7.10 -5.97
N GLY A 82 -12.40 6.52 -7.05
CA GLY A 82 -11.26 5.62 -7.02
C GLY A 82 -10.02 6.24 -6.38
N GLY A 83 -9.74 7.52 -6.67
CA GLY A 83 -8.63 8.25 -6.08
C GLY A 83 -8.80 8.54 -4.58
N GLU A 84 -10.04 8.83 -4.13
CA GLU A 84 -10.34 8.98 -2.71
C GLU A 84 -10.17 7.65 -1.97
N LEU A 85 -10.65 6.53 -2.53
CA LEU A 85 -10.45 5.20 -1.98
C LEU A 85 -8.97 4.80 -1.92
N GLN A 86 -8.19 5.17 -2.94
CA GLN A 86 -6.77 4.86 -2.98
C GLN A 86 -6.00 5.51 -1.83
N ARG A 87 -6.34 6.75 -1.46
CA ARG A 87 -5.75 7.44 -0.30
C ARG A 87 -5.98 6.65 0.99
N PHE A 88 -7.19 6.13 1.20
CA PHE A 88 -7.50 5.27 2.34
C PHE A 88 -6.73 3.93 2.29
N SER A 89 -6.61 3.33 1.10
CA SER A 89 -5.86 2.08 0.92
C SER A 89 -4.39 2.25 1.29
N VAL A 90 -3.77 3.33 0.84
CA VAL A 90 -2.38 3.68 1.18
C VAL A 90 -2.24 3.89 2.68
N LEU A 91 -3.10 4.72 3.27
CA LEU A 91 -3.01 5.08 4.69
C LEU A 91 -3.23 3.87 5.61
N ARG A 92 -4.15 2.96 5.22
CA ARG A 92 -4.39 1.69 5.93
C ARG A 92 -3.13 0.81 5.96
N ALA A 93 -2.36 0.78 4.88
CA ALA A 93 -1.12 -0.01 4.78
C ALA A 93 0.03 0.58 5.63
N LEU A 94 -0.02 1.87 5.95
CA LEU A 94 0.98 2.58 6.77
C LEU A 94 0.78 2.37 8.30
N ASN A 95 0.16 1.25 8.70
CA ASN A 95 0.04 0.87 10.12
C ASN A 95 1.41 0.96 10.82
N PRO A 96 1.49 1.43 12.07
CA PRO A 96 2.75 1.50 12.84
C PRO A 96 3.53 0.18 12.96
N LYS A 97 2.85 -0.97 12.81
CA LYS A 97 3.47 -2.31 12.84
C LYS A 97 3.98 -2.77 11.46
N THR A 98 3.70 -2.02 10.40
CA THR A 98 4.17 -2.35 9.05
C THR A 98 5.68 -2.14 8.98
N LYS A 99 6.38 -3.14 8.45
CA LYS A 99 7.84 -3.12 8.22
C LYS A 99 8.19 -3.08 6.73
N PHE A 100 7.30 -3.56 5.88
CA PHE A 100 7.52 -3.62 4.44
C PHE A 100 6.24 -3.31 3.68
N ILE A 101 6.33 -2.47 2.66
CA ILE A 101 5.20 -2.11 1.78
C ILE A 101 5.46 -2.66 0.39
N ILE A 102 4.45 -3.29 -0.19
CA ILE A 102 4.39 -3.64 -1.61
C ILE A 102 3.36 -2.71 -2.24
N ALA A 103 3.82 -1.81 -3.09
CA ALA A 103 2.98 -0.86 -3.83
C ALA A 103 2.78 -1.38 -5.26
N ASP A 104 1.63 -2.00 -5.52
CA ASP A 104 1.28 -2.58 -6.80
C ASP A 104 0.46 -1.58 -7.60
N GLU A 105 1.14 -0.80 -8.46
CA GLU A 105 0.54 0.29 -9.26
C GLU A 105 -0.36 1.24 -8.44
N MET A 106 0.04 1.57 -7.22
CA MET A 106 -0.80 2.23 -6.21
C MET A 106 -1.28 3.63 -6.57
N THR A 107 -0.74 4.23 -7.62
CA THR A 107 -1.04 5.62 -8.00
C THR A 107 -1.78 5.77 -9.33
N THR A 108 -2.09 4.68 -10.02
CA THR A 108 -2.74 4.70 -11.35
C THR A 108 -4.14 5.33 -11.36
N MET A 109 -4.83 5.36 -10.20
CA MET A 109 -6.15 5.97 -10.04
C MET A 109 -6.10 7.46 -9.67
N LEU A 110 -4.89 8.03 -9.55
CA LEU A 110 -4.66 9.41 -9.12
C LEU A 110 -4.28 10.29 -10.31
N ASP A 111 -4.64 11.56 -10.26
CA ASP A 111 -4.05 12.57 -11.15
C ASP A 111 -2.56 12.77 -10.84
N ALA A 112 -1.80 13.29 -11.81
CA ALA A 112 -0.33 13.38 -11.72
C ALA A 112 0.17 14.18 -10.50
N ILE A 113 -0.52 15.25 -10.11
CA ILE A 113 -0.14 16.07 -8.95
C ILE A 113 -0.35 15.28 -7.65
N THR A 114 -1.51 14.68 -7.50
CA THR A 114 -1.85 13.84 -6.35
C THR A 114 -0.94 12.62 -6.26
N GLN A 115 -0.60 12.00 -7.41
CA GLN A 115 0.34 10.89 -7.47
C GLN A 115 1.68 11.25 -6.83
N VAL A 116 2.29 12.37 -7.25
CA VAL A 116 3.57 12.83 -6.71
C VAL A 116 3.46 13.12 -5.21
N GLN A 117 2.39 13.79 -4.77
CA GLN A 117 2.19 14.09 -3.35
C GLN A 117 2.13 12.82 -2.50
N ILE A 118 1.25 11.87 -2.86
CA ILE A 118 1.08 10.62 -2.11
C ILE A 118 2.37 9.80 -2.09
N LEU A 119 3.06 9.68 -3.21
CA LEU A 119 4.33 8.96 -3.28
C LEU A 119 5.39 9.61 -2.39
N THR A 120 5.50 10.95 -2.41
CA THR A 120 6.45 11.67 -1.57
C THR A 120 6.17 11.39 -0.09
N SER A 121 4.92 11.54 0.37
CA SER A 121 4.54 11.26 1.76
C SER A 121 4.81 9.80 2.14
N VAL A 122 4.51 8.83 1.26
CA VAL A 122 4.81 7.41 1.52
C VAL A 122 6.31 7.18 1.67
N ILE A 123 7.12 7.72 0.75
CA ILE A 123 8.59 7.56 0.77
C ILE A 123 9.19 8.18 2.04
N GLU A 124 8.72 9.36 2.46
CA GLU A 124 9.16 10.01 3.70
C GLU A 124 8.84 9.14 4.92
N ILE A 125 7.64 8.58 5.00
CA ILE A 125 7.25 7.68 6.10
C ILE A 125 8.09 6.40 6.08
N VAL A 126 8.31 5.80 4.90
CA VAL A 126 9.15 4.60 4.72
C VAL A 126 10.57 4.86 5.23
N LYS A 127 11.17 5.98 4.84
CA LYS A 127 12.52 6.39 5.31
C LYS A 127 12.55 6.66 6.81
N ASN A 128 11.62 7.46 7.32
CA ASN A 128 11.57 7.85 8.72
C ASN A 128 11.33 6.67 9.67
N ARG A 129 10.59 5.65 9.22
CA ARG A 129 10.31 4.42 10.00
C ARG A 129 11.28 3.28 9.70
N ASN A 130 12.29 3.49 8.84
CA ASN A 130 13.23 2.47 8.37
C ASN A 130 12.52 1.21 7.85
N MET A 131 11.51 1.41 6.99
CA MET A 131 10.73 0.35 6.36
C MET A 131 11.33 -0.01 5.00
N GLY A 132 11.10 -1.25 4.56
CA GLY A 132 11.34 -1.65 3.17
C GLY A 132 10.16 -1.29 2.27
N MET A 133 10.41 -1.04 0.98
CA MET A 133 9.37 -0.80 -0.02
C MET A 133 9.71 -1.49 -1.34
N LEU A 134 8.74 -2.21 -1.90
CA LEU A 134 8.76 -2.71 -3.27
C LEU A 134 7.71 -1.94 -4.07
N LEU A 135 8.17 -1.16 -5.05
CA LEU A 135 7.30 -0.49 -6.00
C LEU A 135 7.20 -1.32 -7.28
N VAL A 136 5.99 -1.70 -7.66
CA VAL A 136 5.69 -2.27 -8.98
C VAL A 136 5.04 -1.19 -9.82
N SER A 137 5.70 -0.83 -10.92
CA SER A 137 5.24 0.22 -11.81
C SER A 137 5.75 -0.02 -13.24
N HIS A 138 5.03 0.49 -14.21
CA HIS A 138 5.47 0.59 -15.61
C HIS A 138 5.93 2.01 -15.98
N ASP A 139 5.88 2.96 -15.05
CA ASP A 139 6.36 4.33 -15.21
C ASP A 139 7.86 4.41 -14.91
N MET A 140 8.69 4.12 -15.92
CA MET A 140 10.15 4.12 -15.77
C MET A 140 10.72 5.46 -15.29
N PRO A 141 10.32 6.63 -15.80
CA PRO A 141 10.75 7.93 -15.28
C PRO A 141 10.51 8.09 -13.78
N LEU A 142 9.40 7.57 -13.26
CA LEU A 142 9.10 7.56 -11.83
C LEU A 142 10.04 6.61 -11.07
N VAL A 143 10.18 5.39 -11.57
CA VAL A 143 11.03 4.34 -10.97
C VAL A 143 12.48 4.82 -10.85
N ASP A 144 13.06 5.34 -11.93
CA ASP A 144 14.45 5.83 -11.98
C ASP A 144 14.71 6.98 -11.00
N ARG A 145 13.66 7.73 -10.64
CA ARG A 145 13.77 8.88 -9.74
C ARG A 145 13.70 8.52 -8.25
N ILE A 146 12.98 7.45 -7.91
CA ILE A 146 12.62 7.18 -6.50
C ILE A 146 13.13 5.85 -5.96
N CYS A 147 13.51 4.90 -6.83
CA CYS A 147 13.99 3.58 -6.42
C CYS A 147 15.51 3.57 -6.31
N ASP A 148 16.03 2.92 -5.25
CA ASP A 148 17.46 2.70 -5.06
C ASP A 148 17.97 1.56 -5.94
N GLU A 149 17.10 0.58 -6.25
CA GLU A 149 17.41 -0.60 -7.08
C GLU A 149 16.21 -0.93 -7.97
N VAL A 150 16.48 -1.37 -9.20
CA VAL A 150 15.46 -1.76 -10.17
C VAL A 150 15.67 -3.21 -10.58
N ILE A 151 14.62 -4.01 -10.49
CA ILE A 151 14.62 -5.42 -10.85
C ILE A 151 13.65 -5.63 -12.01
N TYR A 152 14.14 -6.14 -13.14
CA TYR A 152 13.29 -6.49 -14.27
C TYR A 152 12.80 -7.93 -14.13
N LEU A 153 11.48 -8.14 -14.20
CA LEU A 153 10.89 -9.48 -14.02
C LEU A 153 11.34 -10.48 -15.10
N ASN A 154 11.66 -10.02 -16.30
CA ASN A 154 12.19 -10.86 -17.37
C ASN A 154 13.54 -11.46 -16.99
N ASP A 155 14.38 -10.74 -16.26
CA ASP A 155 15.71 -11.22 -15.83
C ASP A 155 15.61 -12.33 -14.77
N ILE A 156 14.52 -12.30 -13.97
CA ILE A 156 14.27 -13.31 -12.92
C ILE A 156 13.71 -14.60 -13.50
N ASN A 157 12.85 -14.50 -14.52
CA ASN A 157 12.16 -15.65 -15.09
C ASN A 157 12.97 -16.42 -16.14
N GLY A 158 14.15 -15.92 -16.51
CA GLY A 158 15.05 -16.60 -17.46
C GLY A 158 14.48 -16.74 -18.88
N VAL A 159 13.59 -15.81 -19.28
CA VAL A 159 12.97 -15.75 -20.62
C VAL A 159 13.49 -14.55 -21.38
#